data_bae363861f9f785eebce0bde671ca693
#
_entry.id   bae363861f9f785eebce0bde671ca693
#
_cell.length_a   1.000
_cell.length_b   1.000
_cell.length_c   1.000
_cell.angle_alpha   90.00
_cell.angle_beta   90.00
_cell.angle_gamma   90.00
#
_symmetry.space_group_name_H-M   'P 1'
#
loop_
_entity.id
_entity.type
_entity.pdbx_description
1 polymer ?
#
loop_
_entity_poly.entity_id
_entity_poly.type
_entity_poly.pdbx_seq_one_letter_code
_entity_poly.pdbx_strand_id
1 'polypeptide(L)'
;MNQEFYDAVEANPVIAAVKNDAGLQAAVEMEEIQMIFVLYGDVCTIPAILERIKAAEKKAMVHIDLIAGLSAKEISVEFIARQTRADGIITTKPALVRRAKELGIFAVLRFFVIDSLALKNIENLEMQCGTSRPDFIEVLPGVMPKVLGRIAKVSRIPMIAGGLITEKEDVIAALSAGQSP
;
A
#
# COMPACT_ATOMS: atom_id res chain seq x y z
N MET A 1 4.78 -14.64 9.13
CA MET A 1 4.08 -13.99 8.01
C MET A 1 2.60 -14.04 8.35
N ASN A 2 1.91 -12.93 8.41
CA ASN A 2 0.50 -12.95 8.84
C ASN A 2 -0.37 -13.30 7.62
N GLN A 3 -0.70 -14.57 7.47
CA GLN A 3 -1.49 -15.12 6.35
C GLN A 3 -2.82 -14.37 6.18
N GLU A 4 -3.45 -14.03 7.28
CA GLU A 4 -4.73 -13.30 7.31
C GLU A 4 -4.72 -11.98 6.50
N PHE A 5 -3.57 -11.29 6.45
CA PHE A 5 -3.45 -10.05 5.68
C PHE A 5 -3.44 -10.33 4.17
N TYR A 6 -2.70 -11.36 3.74
CA TYR A 6 -2.68 -11.79 2.33
C TYR A 6 -4.04 -12.33 1.89
N ASP A 7 -4.67 -13.14 2.74
CA ASP A 7 -5.99 -13.70 2.48
C ASP A 7 -7.04 -12.59 2.29
N ALA A 8 -6.95 -11.50 3.07
CA ALA A 8 -7.85 -10.35 2.92
C ALA A 8 -7.68 -9.63 1.57
N VAL A 9 -6.43 -9.52 1.06
CA VAL A 9 -6.14 -8.92 -0.26
C VAL A 9 -6.60 -9.85 -1.39
N GLU A 10 -6.42 -11.16 -1.26
CA GLU A 10 -6.85 -12.13 -2.26
C GLU A 10 -8.37 -12.26 -2.34
N ALA A 11 -9.05 -12.27 -1.19
CA ALA A 11 -10.50 -12.35 -1.12
C ALA A 11 -11.20 -11.12 -1.70
N ASN A 12 -10.60 -9.93 -1.50
CA ASN A 12 -11.09 -8.64 -2.00
C ASN A 12 -9.94 -7.82 -2.58
N PRO A 13 -9.69 -7.93 -3.89
CA PRO A 13 -8.53 -7.29 -4.52
C PRO A 13 -8.70 -5.77 -4.71
N VAL A 14 -9.85 -5.20 -4.33
CA VAL A 14 -10.08 -3.75 -4.41
C VAL A 14 -9.78 -3.10 -3.07
N ILE A 15 -8.82 -2.18 -3.08
CA ILE A 15 -8.38 -1.41 -1.93
C ILE A 15 -8.91 0.02 -2.06
N ALA A 16 -9.57 0.55 -1.02
CA ALA A 16 -10.01 1.94 -1.03
C ALA A 16 -8.86 2.88 -0.62
N ALA A 17 -8.51 3.82 -1.50
CA ALA A 17 -7.54 4.87 -1.21
C ALA A 17 -8.28 6.17 -0.82
N VAL A 18 -8.25 6.55 0.45
CA VAL A 18 -9.02 7.68 0.97
C VAL A 18 -8.15 8.92 1.17
N LYS A 19 -8.68 10.08 0.75
CA LYS A 19 -7.98 11.37 0.74
C LYS A 19 -8.65 12.43 1.63
N ASN A 20 -9.76 12.08 2.26
CA ASN A 20 -10.52 12.94 3.17
C ASN A 20 -11.52 12.13 3.99
N ASP A 21 -12.16 12.78 4.96
CA ASP A 21 -13.15 12.15 5.86
C ASP A 21 -14.39 11.63 5.14
N ALA A 22 -14.85 12.28 4.09
CA ALA A 22 -16.01 11.81 3.31
C ALA A 22 -15.69 10.48 2.61
N GLY A 23 -14.52 10.36 1.99
CA GLY A 23 -14.04 9.12 1.40
C GLY A 23 -13.84 8.03 2.43
N LEU A 24 -13.31 8.38 3.62
CA LEU A 24 -13.18 7.43 4.72
C LEU A 24 -14.54 6.90 5.17
N GLN A 25 -15.52 7.78 5.36
CA GLN A 25 -16.87 7.38 5.77
C GLN A 25 -17.49 6.41 4.77
N ALA A 26 -17.42 6.72 3.48
CA ALA A 26 -17.91 5.83 2.43
C ALA A 26 -17.19 4.47 2.45
N ALA A 27 -15.86 4.46 2.60
CA ALA A 27 -15.07 3.23 2.58
C ALA A 27 -15.33 2.32 3.79
N VAL A 28 -15.58 2.88 4.98
CA VAL A 28 -15.88 2.06 6.18
C VAL A 28 -17.28 1.44 6.13
N GLU A 29 -18.22 2.06 5.41
CA GLU A 29 -19.60 1.56 5.26
C GLU A 29 -19.73 0.47 4.16
N MET A 30 -18.77 0.36 3.24
CA MET A 30 -18.78 -0.64 2.19
C MET A 30 -18.29 -2.00 2.72
N GLU A 31 -19.16 -3.02 2.76
CA GLU A 31 -18.82 -4.36 3.23
C GLU A 31 -17.74 -5.04 2.38
N GLU A 32 -17.72 -4.76 1.07
CA GLU A 32 -16.78 -5.33 0.12
C GLU A 32 -15.35 -4.82 0.33
N ILE A 33 -15.16 -3.64 0.93
CA ILE A 33 -13.84 -3.09 1.19
C ILE A 33 -13.29 -3.67 2.49
N GLN A 34 -12.21 -4.43 2.40
CA GLN A 34 -11.53 -5.03 3.56
C GLN A 34 -10.27 -4.27 3.96
N MET A 35 -9.71 -3.48 3.04
CA MET A 35 -8.47 -2.73 3.25
C MET A 35 -8.61 -1.29 2.81
N ILE A 36 -8.10 -0.36 3.63
CA ILE A 36 -8.13 1.08 3.37
C ILE A 36 -6.70 1.64 3.40
N PHE A 37 -6.32 2.35 2.34
CA PHE A 37 -5.10 3.15 2.26
C PHE A 37 -5.41 4.58 2.64
N VAL A 38 -4.82 5.06 3.75
CA VAL A 38 -5.01 6.41 4.26
C VAL A 38 -3.95 7.33 3.66
N LEU A 39 -4.40 8.30 2.85
CA LEU A 39 -3.55 9.23 2.10
C LEU A 39 -3.67 10.68 2.61
N TYR A 40 -4.20 10.92 3.81
CA TYR A 40 -4.47 12.25 4.36
C TYR A 40 -4.36 12.24 5.88
N GLY A 41 -4.39 13.44 6.45
CA GLY A 41 -4.31 13.67 7.88
C GLY A 41 -2.94 14.20 8.31
N ASP A 42 -2.78 14.32 9.59
CA ASP A 42 -1.57 14.77 10.25
C ASP A 42 -1.27 13.94 11.50
N VAL A 43 -0.14 14.20 12.13
CA VAL A 43 0.30 13.50 13.34
C VAL A 43 -0.72 13.53 14.49
N CYS A 44 -1.57 14.58 14.55
CA CYS A 44 -2.58 14.74 15.59
C CYS A 44 -3.88 13.98 15.27
N THR A 45 -4.23 13.86 14.00
CA THR A 45 -5.50 13.29 13.54
C THR A 45 -5.42 11.82 13.15
N ILE A 46 -4.23 11.35 12.73
CA ILE A 46 -4.06 9.98 12.21
C ILE A 46 -4.49 8.89 13.21
N PRO A 47 -4.27 8.98 14.53
CA PRO A 47 -4.74 7.95 15.44
C PRO A 47 -6.27 7.79 15.42
N ALA A 48 -7.03 8.89 15.40
CA ALA A 48 -8.48 8.85 15.37
C ALA A 48 -9.03 8.31 14.03
N ILE A 49 -8.38 8.64 12.91
CA ILE A 49 -8.71 8.10 11.58
C ILE A 49 -8.58 6.57 11.61
N LEU A 50 -7.48 6.06 12.14
CA LEU A 50 -7.22 4.63 12.21
C LEU A 50 -8.17 3.89 13.15
N GLU A 51 -8.53 4.49 14.28
CA GLU A 51 -9.54 3.92 15.17
C GLU A 51 -10.88 3.71 14.48
N ARG A 52 -11.32 4.67 13.64
CA ARG A 52 -12.57 4.53 12.86
C ARG A 52 -12.50 3.34 11.89
N ILE A 53 -11.36 3.13 11.23
CA ILE A 53 -11.15 1.99 10.32
C ILE A 53 -11.18 0.68 11.10
N LYS A 54 -10.49 0.64 12.25
CA LYS A 54 -10.43 -0.57 13.09
C LYS A 54 -11.76 -0.89 13.76
N ALA A 55 -12.57 0.11 14.08
CA ALA A 55 -13.94 -0.08 14.60
C ALA A 55 -14.87 -0.71 13.55
N ALA A 56 -14.58 -0.52 12.25
CA ALA A 56 -15.25 -1.19 11.14
C ALA A 56 -14.61 -2.55 10.77
N GLU A 57 -13.72 -3.08 11.62
CA GLU A 57 -13.01 -4.37 11.45
C GLU A 57 -12.16 -4.48 10.17
N LYS A 58 -11.75 -3.33 9.59
CA LYS A 58 -10.98 -3.29 8.35
C LYS A 58 -9.49 -3.14 8.61
N LYS A 59 -8.67 -3.51 7.61
CA LYS A 59 -7.22 -3.30 7.62
C LYS A 59 -6.88 -1.88 7.21
N ALA A 60 -5.93 -1.26 7.91
CA ALA A 60 -5.54 0.14 7.72
C ALA A 60 -4.06 0.26 7.39
N MET A 61 -3.74 0.77 6.20
CA MET A 61 -2.38 1.10 5.77
C MET A 61 -2.23 2.62 5.65
N VAL A 62 -1.17 3.17 6.22
CA VAL A 62 -0.92 4.63 6.25
C VAL A 62 0.16 5.00 5.25
N HIS A 63 -0.15 5.92 4.32
CA HIS A 63 0.89 6.48 3.46
C HIS A 63 1.69 7.53 4.25
N ILE A 64 2.75 7.05 4.91
CA ILE A 64 3.52 7.83 5.88
C ILE A 64 4.13 9.12 5.29
N ASP A 65 4.49 9.09 4.00
CA ASP A 65 5.06 10.25 3.31
C ASP A 65 4.04 11.40 3.09
N LEU A 66 2.73 11.13 3.28
CA LEU A 66 1.64 12.10 3.07
C LEU A 66 1.01 12.60 4.37
N ILE A 67 1.42 12.07 5.53
CA ILE A 67 0.90 12.52 6.82
C ILE A 67 1.65 13.77 7.28
N ALA A 68 0.94 14.88 7.40
CA ALA A 68 1.53 16.13 7.82
C ALA A 68 2.12 16.02 9.25
N GLY A 69 3.31 16.58 9.45
CA GLY A 69 4.02 16.49 10.72
C GLY A 69 4.88 15.24 10.91
N LEU A 70 4.74 14.22 10.06
CA LEU A 70 5.67 13.10 10.01
C LEU A 70 6.81 13.40 9.02
N SER A 71 8.01 12.99 9.38
CA SER A 71 9.21 13.13 8.54
C SER A 71 9.60 11.78 7.94
N ALA A 72 10.45 11.83 6.90
CA ALA A 72 11.01 10.62 6.28
C ALA A 72 12.11 9.97 7.15
N LYS A 73 11.84 9.77 8.43
CA LYS A 73 12.75 9.19 9.43
C LYS A 73 12.13 7.97 10.09
N GLU A 74 12.95 7.06 10.54
CA GLU A 74 12.54 5.81 11.19
C GLU A 74 11.64 6.04 12.41
N ILE A 75 11.84 7.13 13.15
CA ILE A 75 10.99 7.49 14.29
C ILE A 75 9.52 7.70 13.91
N SER A 76 9.24 8.16 12.67
CA SER A 76 7.86 8.28 12.18
C SER A 76 7.20 6.91 12.00
N VAL A 77 7.96 5.90 11.59
CA VAL A 77 7.48 4.51 11.51
C VAL A 77 7.20 3.96 12.91
N GLU A 78 8.08 4.26 13.88
CA GLU A 78 7.88 3.88 15.28
C GLU A 78 6.62 4.51 15.86
N PHE A 79 6.38 5.79 15.56
CA PHE A 79 5.15 6.47 15.98
C PHE A 79 3.91 5.74 15.44
N ILE A 80 3.86 5.46 14.12
CA ILE A 80 2.75 4.74 13.52
C ILE A 80 2.57 3.37 14.17
N ALA A 81 3.65 2.59 14.33
CA ALA A 81 3.60 1.24 14.86
C ALA A 81 3.18 1.16 16.34
N ARG A 82 3.58 2.16 17.17
CA ARG A 82 3.41 2.09 18.62
C ARG A 82 2.28 2.95 19.15
N GLN A 83 1.94 4.04 18.46
CA GLN A 83 0.97 5.02 18.92
C GLN A 83 -0.35 4.97 18.15
N THR A 84 -0.44 4.06 17.16
CA THR A 84 -1.66 3.89 16.37
C THR A 84 -2.00 2.41 16.19
N ARG A 85 -3.20 2.15 15.63
CA ARG A 85 -3.65 0.81 15.28
C ARG A 85 -3.48 0.49 13.80
N ALA A 86 -2.50 1.10 13.13
CA ALA A 86 -2.19 0.79 11.74
C ALA A 86 -1.71 -0.67 11.60
N ASP A 87 -2.16 -1.36 10.57
CA ASP A 87 -1.63 -2.68 10.21
C ASP A 87 -0.29 -2.55 9.47
N GLY A 88 -0.02 -1.39 8.84
CA GLY A 88 1.25 -1.14 8.16
C GLY A 88 1.36 0.25 7.55
N ILE A 89 2.42 0.44 6.78
CA ILE A 89 2.74 1.70 6.09
C ILE A 89 2.87 1.53 4.59
N ILE A 90 2.65 2.63 3.87
CA ILE A 90 3.00 2.80 2.47
C ILE A 90 4.03 3.91 2.40
N THR A 91 5.11 3.72 1.65
CA THR A 91 6.17 4.71 1.50
C THR A 91 6.90 4.55 0.17
N THR A 92 7.53 5.62 -0.30
CA THR A 92 8.45 5.60 -1.43
C THR A 92 9.91 5.31 -1.02
N LYS A 93 10.17 5.15 0.29
CA LYS A 93 11.52 5.08 0.86
C LYS A 93 11.88 3.70 1.40
N PRO A 94 12.84 2.98 0.78
CA PRO A 94 13.25 1.64 1.23
C PRO A 94 13.71 1.58 2.70
N ALA A 95 14.31 2.64 3.23
CA ALA A 95 14.74 2.70 4.63
C ALA A 95 13.55 2.59 5.60
N LEU A 96 12.40 3.20 5.27
CA LEU A 96 11.20 3.11 6.10
C LEU A 96 10.53 1.74 5.99
N VAL A 97 10.61 1.07 4.83
CA VAL A 97 10.20 -0.33 4.66
C VAL A 97 10.98 -1.22 5.61
N ARG A 98 12.31 -1.10 5.61
CA ARG A 98 13.17 -1.87 6.54
C ARG A 98 12.73 -1.67 7.99
N ARG A 99 12.53 -0.41 8.42
CA ARG A 99 12.12 -0.11 9.79
C ARG A 99 10.74 -0.70 10.13
N ALA A 100 9.78 -0.65 9.22
CA ALA A 100 8.48 -1.28 9.39
C ALA A 100 8.58 -2.80 9.60
N LYS A 101 9.43 -3.47 8.81
CA LYS A 101 9.67 -4.92 8.93
C LYS A 101 10.34 -5.28 10.28
N GLU A 102 11.28 -4.47 10.77
CA GLU A 102 11.89 -4.63 12.11
C GLU A 102 10.86 -4.49 13.23
N LEU A 103 9.86 -3.62 13.06
CA LEU A 103 8.78 -3.40 14.01
C LEU A 103 7.62 -4.39 13.88
N GLY A 104 7.67 -5.29 12.89
CA GLY A 104 6.67 -6.33 12.68
C GLY A 104 5.35 -5.86 12.07
N ILE A 105 5.31 -4.66 11.47
CA ILE A 105 4.16 -4.17 10.72
C ILE A 105 4.36 -4.35 9.21
N PHE A 106 3.24 -4.35 8.46
CA PHE A 106 3.28 -4.47 7.00
C PHE A 106 3.89 -3.25 6.32
N ALA A 107 4.53 -3.49 5.18
CA ALA A 107 5.15 -2.43 4.39
C ALA A 107 4.85 -2.59 2.91
N VAL A 108 4.33 -1.53 2.31
CA VAL A 108 4.14 -1.37 0.87
C VAL A 108 5.16 -0.36 0.36
N LEU A 109 5.95 -0.75 -0.63
CA LEU A 109 6.88 0.15 -1.31
C LEU A 109 6.24 0.66 -2.60
N ARG A 110 6.03 1.98 -2.69
CA ARG A 110 5.39 2.64 -3.82
C ARG A 110 6.40 3.05 -4.88
N PHE A 111 6.09 2.74 -6.13
CA PHE A 111 6.85 3.14 -7.32
C PHE A 111 6.02 3.97 -8.28
N PHE A 112 6.59 5.07 -8.75
CA PHE A 112 6.08 5.82 -9.90
C PHE A 112 6.83 5.35 -11.15
N VAL A 113 6.13 4.65 -12.04
CA VAL A 113 6.73 4.11 -13.26
C VAL A 113 6.57 5.12 -14.39
N ILE A 114 7.55 6.03 -14.48
CA ILE A 114 7.59 7.12 -15.46
C ILE A 114 8.50 6.76 -16.62
N ASP A 115 9.53 5.93 -16.36
CA ASP A 115 10.56 5.58 -17.34
C ASP A 115 11.11 4.15 -17.13
N SER A 116 12.07 3.78 -17.97
CA SER A 116 12.72 2.46 -17.90
C SER A 116 13.61 2.27 -16.68
N LEU A 117 14.06 3.36 -16.03
CA LEU A 117 14.85 3.26 -14.80
C LEU A 117 13.98 2.78 -13.62
N ALA A 118 12.75 3.28 -13.52
CA ALA A 118 11.80 2.83 -12.50
C ALA A 118 11.52 1.32 -12.66
N LEU A 119 11.35 0.82 -13.88
CA LEU A 119 11.20 -0.62 -14.14
C LEU A 119 12.42 -1.42 -13.68
N LYS A 120 13.64 -0.98 -14.00
CA LYS A 120 14.86 -1.65 -13.55
C LYS A 120 15.00 -1.66 -12.03
N ASN A 121 14.56 -0.61 -11.34
CA ASN A 121 14.59 -0.55 -9.89
C ASN A 121 13.64 -1.60 -9.28
N ILE A 122 12.47 -1.83 -9.87
CA ILE A 122 11.55 -2.89 -9.44
C ILE A 122 12.16 -4.27 -9.72
N GLU A 123 12.72 -4.50 -10.92
CA GLU A 123 13.37 -5.75 -11.31
C GLU A 123 14.53 -6.13 -10.36
N ASN A 124 15.28 -5.13 -9.89
CA ASN A 124 16.42 -5.33 -9.00
C ASN A 124 16.07 -5.31 -7.50
N LEU A 125 14.83 -5.02 -7.15
CA LEU A 125 14.41 -4.82 -5.75
C LEU A 125 14.71 -6.03 -4.87
N GLU A 126 14.48 -7.24 -5.37
CA GLU A 126 14.70 -8.48 -4.61
C GLU A 126 16.18 -8.70 -4.26
N MET A 127 17.08 -8.33 -5.18
CA MET A 127 18.52 -8.45 -4.94
C MET A 127 19.02 -7.40 -3.94
N GLN A 128 18.35 -6.24 -3.87
CA GLN A 128 18.76 -5.11 -3.03
C GLN A 128 18.20 -5.18 -1.60
N CYS A 129 17.05 -5.79 -1.40
CA CYS A 129 16.32 -5.71 -0.13
C CYS A 129 16.67 -6.80 0.88
N GLY A 130 17.23 -7.94 0.46
CA GLY A 130 17.55 -9.05 1.37
C GLY A 130 16.37 -9.43 2.27
N THR A 131 16.57 -9.42 3.58
CA THR A 131 15.54 -9.71 4.60
C THR A 131 14.54 -8.57 4.83
N SER A 132 14.82 -7.38 4.31
CA SER A 132 13.99 -6.17 4.46
C SER A 132 13.05 -5.95 3.26
N ARG A 133 12.64 -7.02 2.62
CA ARG A 133 11.72 -7.02 1.48
C ARG A 133 10.35 -6.48 1.89
N PRO A 134 9.72 -5.57 1.10
CA PRO A 134 8.35 -5.15 1.34
C PRO A 134 7.38 -6.32 1.15
N ASP A 135 6.22 -6.25 1.81
CA ASP A 135 5.16 -7.26 1.62
C ASP A 135 4.49 -7.13 0.26
N PHE A 136 4.33 -5.88 -0.21
CA PHE A 136 3.80 -5.55 -1.53
C PHE A 136 4.60 -4.41 -2.16
N ILE A 137 4.60 -4.36 -3.48
CA ILE A 137 4.93 -3.16 -4.25
C ILE A 137 3.64 -2.53 -4.76
N GLU A 138 3.55 -1.20 -4.70
CA GLU A 138 2.47 -0.45 -5.34
C GLU A 138 3.01 0.28 -6.56
N VAL A 139 2.40 0.05 -7.69
CA VAL A 139 2.83 0.59 -8.99
C VAL A 139 1.84 1.64 -9.48
N LEU A 140 2.31 2.85 -9.72
CA LEU A 140 1.54 3.97 -10.24
C LEU A 140 2.14 4.45 -11.58
N PRO A 141 1.28 4.84 -12.55
CA PRO A 141 -0.18 4.71 -12.55
C PRO A 141 -0.64 3.27 -12.87
N GLY A 142 -1.75 2.86 -12.25
CA GLY A 142 -2.32 1.51 -12.39
C GLY A 142 -3.04 1.23 -13.72
N VAL A 143 -3.21 2.26 -14.56
CA VAL A 143 -3.92 2.18 -15.86
C VAL A 143 -3.01 1.78 -17.03
N MET A 144 -1.90 1.13 -16.76
CA MET A 144 -0.92 0.68 -17.77
C MET A 144 -0.81 -0.85 -17.80
N PRO A 145 -1.81 -1.60 -18.30
CA PRO A 145 -1.85 -3.06 -18.20
C PRO A 145 -0.63 -3.76 -18.81
N LYS A 146 -0.07 -3.24 -19.91
CA LYS A 146 1.16 -3.80 -20.50
C LYS A 146 2.39 -3.68 -19.58
N VAL A 147 2.49 -2.59 -18.85
CA VAL A 147 3.60 -2.37 -17.90
C VAL A 147 3.40 -3.23 -16.66
N LEU A 148 2.17 -3.28 -16.14
CA LEU A 148 1.80 -4.14 -15.00
C LEU A 148 2.10 -5.61 -15.30
N GLY A 149 1.69 -6.12 -16.49
CA GLY A 149 1.98 -7.48 -16.91
C GLY A 149 3.48 -7.78 -17.08
N ARG A 150 4.28 -6.78 -17.48
CA ARG A 150 5.73 -6.92 -17.52
C ARG A 150 6.32 -7.03 -16.11
N ILE A 151 5.89 -6.17 -15.18
CA ILE A 151 6.35 -6.20 -13.78
C ILE A 151 5.94 -7.53 -13.12
N ALA A 152 4.71 -7.99 -13.30
CA ALA A 152 4.22 -9.25 -12.75
C ALA A 152 5.05 -10.47 -13.15
N LYS A 153 5.66 -10.46 -14.35
CA LYS A 153 6.52 -11.55 -14.82
C LYS A 153 7.91 -11.59 -14.17
N VAL A 154 8.39 -10.46 -13.67
CA VAL A 154 9.77 -10.34 -13.15
C VAL A 154 9.80 -10.16 -11.64
N SER A 155 8.76 -9.63 -11.02
CA SER A 155 8.67 -9.45 -9.58
C SER A 155 8.08 -10.67 -8.90
N ARG A 156 8.75 -11.15 -7.85
CA ARG A 156 8.19 -12.15 -6.91
C ARG A 156 7.48 -11.50 -5.73
N ILE A 157 7.49 -10.16 -5.65
CA ILE A 157 6.75 -9.41 -4.64
C ILE A 157 5.36 -9.16 -5.20
N PRO A 158 4.29 -9.49 -4.45
CA PRO A 158 2.93 -9.20 -4.89
C PRO A 158 2.75 -7.71 -5.21
N MET A 159 2.00 -7.42 -6.29
CA MET A 159 1.86 -6.07 -6.82
C MET A 159 0.43 -5.54 -6.60
N ILE A 160 0.35 -4.28 -6.18
CA ILE A 160 -0.88 -3.50 -6.13
C ILE A 160 -0.80 -2.47 -7.26
N ALA A 161 -1.81 -2.42 -8.12
CA ALA A 161 -1.93 -1.37 -9.13
C ALA A 161 -2.69 -0.19 -8.51
N GLY A 162 -2.09 1.00 -8.53
CA GLY A 162 -2.66 2.21 -7.91
C GLY A 162 -2.58 3.43 -8.83
N GLY A 163 -3.38 4.45 -8.49
CA GLY A 163 -3.42 5.71 -9.21
C GLY A 163 -4.13 5.66 -10.56
N LEU A 164 -4.99 6.66 -10.78
CA LEU A 164 -5.82 6.83 -11.97
C LEU A 164 -6.84 5.71 -12.25
N ILE A 165 -7.00 4.74 -11.37
CA ILE A 165 -8.04 3.72 -11.44
C ILE A 165 -9.33 4.36 -10.93
N THR A 166 -10.28 4.60 -11.81
CA THR A 166 -11.53 5.32 -11.53
C THR A 166 -12.77 4.56 -11.94
N GLU A 167 -12.64 3.66 -12.89
CA GLU A 167 -13.76 2.93 -13.50
C GLU A 167 -13.57 1.42 -13.34
N LYS A 168 -14.66 0.68 -13.49
CA LYS A 168 -14.67 -0.78 -13.39
C LYS A 168 -13.74 -1.44 -14.42
N GLU A 169 -13.69 -0.88 -15.60
CA GLU A 169 -12.84 -1.32 -16.71
C GLU A 169 -11.34 -1.22 -16.36
N ASP A 170 -10.93 -0.16 -15.65
CA ASP A 170 -9.56 0.02 -15.16
C ASP A 170 -9.20 -1.08 -14.16
N VAL A 171 -10.13 -1.39 -13.23
CA VAL A 171 -9.94 -2.46 -12.24
C VAL A 171 -9.76 -3.81 -12.93
N ILE A 172 -10.65 -4.14 -13.88
CA ILE A 172 -10.59 -5.40 -14.63
C ILE A 172 -9.27 -5.50 -15.42
N ALA A 173 -8.86 -4.41 -16.08
CA ALA A 173 -7.61 -4.38 -16.85
C ALA A 173 -6.38 -4.57 -15.97
N ALA A 174 -6.35 -3.94 -14.79
CA ALA A 174 -5.25 -4.08 -13.84
C ALA A 174 -5.17 -5.51 -13.27
N LEU A 175 -6.28 -6.09 -12.85
CA LEU A 175 -6.34 -7.46 -12.32
C LEU A 175 -5.94 -8.50 -13.38
N SER A 176 -6.44 -8.34 -14.62
CA SER A 176 -6.11 -9.24 -15.73
C SER A 176 -4.62 -9.17 -16.10
N ALA A 177 -3.99 -8.01 -15.97
CA ALA A 177 -2.57 -7.84 -16.26
C ALA A 177 -1.67 -8.54 -15.23
N GLY A 178 -2.12 -8.66 -13.97
CA GLY A 178 -1.40 -9.37 -12.90
C GLY A 178 -1.52 -10.91 -12.99
N GLN A 179 -2.50 -11.41 -13.71
CA GLN A 179 -2.68 -12.83 -13.96
C GLN A 179 -1.86 -13.22 -15.19
N SER A 180 -0.59 -13.54 -15.00
CA SER A 180 0.19 -14.18 -16.07
C SER A 180 -0.13 -15.68 -16.11
N PRO A 181 -0.25 -16.26 -17.33
CA PRO A 181 -0.40 -17.69 -17.49
C PRO A 181 0.83 -18.45 -17.01
#